data_740abf13e8a3c0dfb1d456825991201a
#
_entry.id   740abf13e8a3c0dfb1d456825991201a
#
_cell.length_a   1.000
_cell.length_b   1.000
_cell.length_c   1.000
_cell.angle_alpha   90.00
_cell.angle_beta   90.00
_cell.angle_gamma   90.00
#
_symmetry.space_group_name_H-M   'P 1'
#
loop_
_entity.id
_entity.type
_entity.pdbx_description
1 polymer ?
#
loop_
_entity_poly.entity_id
_entity_poly.type
_entity_poly.pdbx_seq_one_letter_code
_entity_poly.pdbx_strand_id
1 'polypeptide(L)'
;MDQAPTRLRTTRIPTARYTLPAWKALEAERLWPRVWQIACTVDCVPRPGDYWEYEIADLSILVVRGDDGLLRAFQNACPHRGNTLLQGSGTGLDRIRCAYHHWCFDLRGRLTSVSPEDGRPADPVATARRTGSASGLGLVPVQVAAWGGFVFVNPDPAAEPLGTFLEALPAELAWVGMERFSCDAFMTVPVACNWKVVVDAFIETYHLHAVHPQMLAIADDVHTPITLYDKHTKFVQPYGVPSPRRGGRVTDQELWEAFVGNLGHRMGIPFAETADPGPHPPIPEGGTMRDVLVARIRAHLAGAGDLYASLDDHHVIDDFHYHLFPNAVLNVFAGWFGLIRARPGPTPDTCLLDMWNFDLRPEGRSDAHPRPTSRMLSDEEIRALGPVLLQDLDLMPQVQRGLRQPGLTHFRLTRPEERIGRMHEILDRYLEPPDGLRLERTPNAD
;
A
#
# COMPACT_ATOMS: atom_id res chain seq x y z
N MET A 1 24.50 -10.66 -22.87
CA MET A 1 25.09 -11.69 -21.99
C MET A 1 23.91 -12.48 -21.41
N ASP A 2 23.80 -13.73 -21.89
CA ASP A 2 22.77 -14.65 -21.40
C ASP A 2 23.07 -14.97 -19.94
N GLN A 3 22.34 -14.32 -19.01
CA GLN A 3 22.40 -14.73 -17.61
C GLN A 3 21.70 -16.09 -17.53
N ALA A 4 22.40 -17.10 -17.04
CA ALA A 4 21.81 -18.39 -16.72
C ALA A 4 20.54 -18.17 -15.90
N PRO A 5 19.44 -18.89 -16.17
CA PRO A 5 18.17 -18.69 -15.50
C PRO A 5 18.38 -18.86 -13.99
N THR A 6 18.26 -17.77 -13.25
CA THR A 6 18.31 -17.80 -11.79
C THR A 6 17.23 -18.74 -11.30
N ARG A 7 17.62 -19.79 -10.57
CA ARG A 7 16.70 -20.79 -10.06
C ARG A 7 15.87 -20.15 -8.93
N LEU A 8 14.55 -20.31 -8.96
CA LEU A 8 13.67 -19.88 -7.85
C LEU A 8 14.16 -20.45 -6.52
N ARG A 9 14.36 -19.57 -5.54
CA ARG A 9 14.76 -19.98 -4.17
C ARG A 9 13.59 -20.65 -3.43
N THR A 10 12.39 -20.12 -3.62
CA THR A 10 11.13 -20.61 -3.03
C THR A 10 10.17 -20.98 -4.13
N THR A 11 9.81 -22.25 -4.20
CA THR A 11 8.90 -22.79 -5.25
C THR A 11 7.58 -23.30 -4.69
N ARG A 12 7.46 -23.45 -3.37
CA ARG A 12 6.28 -24.03 -2.71
C ARG A 12 5.95 -23.25 -1.45
N ILE A 13 4.70 -22.85 -1.32
CA ILE A 13 4.17 -22.12 -0.17
C ILE A 13 3.14 -22.98 0.55
N PRO A 14 3.28 -23.23 1.87
CA PRO A 14 2.26 -23.95 2.64
C PRO A 14 0.93 -23.20 2.67
N THR A 15 -0.17 -23.85 2.29
CA THR A 15 -1.52 -23.24 2.32
C THR A 15 -1.95 -22.87 3.74
N ALA A 16 -1.39 -23.53 4.74
CA ALA A 16 -1.59 -23.24 6.15
C ALA A 16 -1.28 -21.78 6.53
N ARG A 17 -0.37 -21.11 5.81
CA ARG A 17 -0.05 -19.69 5.99
C ARG A 17 -1.22 -18.75 5.69
N TYR A 18 -2.18 -19.21 4.92
CA TYR A 18 -3.36 -18.44 4.50
C TYR A 18 -4.62 -18.84 5.25
N THR A 19 -4.65 -20.05 5.83
CA THR A 19 -5.88 -20.68 6.28
C THR A 19 -5.94 -20.95 7.77
N LEU A 20 -4.78 -21.04 8.47
CA LEU A 20 -4.76 -21.40 9.88
C LEU A 20 -4.87 -20.18 10.79
N PRO A 21 -5.79 -20.21 11.80
CA PRO A 21 -5.82 -19.18 12.85
C PRO A 21 -4.48 -19.02 13.59
N ALA A 22 -3.73 -20.10 13.77
CA ALA A 22 -2.41 -20.05 14.41
C ALA A 22 -1.39 -19.21 13.63
N TRP A 23 -1.45 -19.23 12.29
CA TRP A 23 -0.60 -18.36 11.47
C TRP A 23 -1.00 -16.88 11.63
N LYS A 24 -2.29 -16.56 11.59
CA LYS A 24 -2.80 -15.22 11.86
C LYS A 24 -2.37 -14.70 13.25
N ALA A 25 -2.45 -15.56 14.27
CA ALA A 25 -2.00 -15.22 15.62
C ALA A 25 -0.50 -14.92 15.66
N LEU A 26 0.31 -15.69 14.93
CA LEU A 26 1.75 -15.46 14.80
C LEU A 26 2.06 -14.11 14.11
N GLU A 27 1.32 -13.75 13.07
CA GLU A 27 1.42 -12.44 12.43
C GLU A 27 1.06 -11.30 13.40
N ALA A 28 -0.02 -11.47 14.19
CA ALA A 28 -0.43 -10.49 15.18
C ALA A 28 0.61 -10.29 16.29
N GLU A 29 1.26 -11.36 16.73
CA GLU A 29 2.28 -11.34 17.78
C GLU A 29 3.63 -10.81 17.28
N ARG A 30 4.06 -11.19 16.05
CA ARG A 30 5.47 -11.05 15.65
C ARG A 30 5.71 -10.17 14.44
N LEU A 31 4.72 -9.97 13.53
CA LEU A 31 4.87 -9.15 12.35
C LEU A 31 4.45 -7.71 12.62
N TRP A 32 3.14 -7.52 12.88
CA TRP A 32 2.55 -6.18 12.94
C TRP A 32 3.15 -5.28 14.02
N PRO A 33 3.56 -5.79 15.20
CA PRO A 33 4.22 -4.97 16.21
C PRO A 33 5.67 -4.57 15.88
N ARG A 34 6.30 -5.11 14.81
CA ARG A 34 7.74 -4.96 14.56
C ARG A 34 8.10 -4.44 13.17
N VAL A 35 7.12 -4.26 12.29
CA VAL A 35 7.36 -3.85 10.90
C VAL A 35 6.86 -2.43 10.67
N TRP A 36 7.55 -1.67 9.81
CA TRP A 36 7.05 -0.40 9.32
C TRP A 36 5.82 -0.61 8.44
N GLN A 37 4.79 0.19 8.67
CA GLN A 37 3.50 0.09 7.99
C GLN A 37 3.02 1.48 7.58
N ILE A 38 2.41 1.60 6.43
CA ILE A 38 1.74 2.84 6.01
C ILE A 38 0.46 2.97 6.84
N ALA A 39 0.34 4.00 7.65
CA ALA A 39 -0.86 4.27 8.46
C ALA A 39 -1.89 5.11 7.68
N CYS A 40 -1.45 6.22 7.11
CA CYS A 40 -2.26 7.17 6.35
C CYS A 40 -1.37 8.01 5.43
N THR A 41 -1.94 9.05 4.80
CA THR A 41 -1.18 10.09 4.11
C THR A 41 -0.93 11.29 5.03
N VAL A 42 0.06 12.12 4.69
CA VAL A 42 0.31 13.38 5.43
C VAL A 42 -0.91 14.32 5.37
N ASP A 43 -1.70 14.23 4.31
CA ASP A 43 -2.92 15.01 4.12
C ASP A 43 -4.07 14.58 5.04
N CYS A 44 -3.97 13.40 5.68
CA CYS A 44 -4.91 12.98 6.72
C CYS A 44 -4.74 13.75 8.03
N VAL A 45 -3.54 14.31 8.28
CA VAL A 45 -3.20 15.05 9.50
C VAL A 45 -2.40 16.32 9.17
N PRO A 46 -2.95 17.27 8.36
CA PRO A 46 -2.19 18.38 7.81
C PRO A 46 -1.89 19.49 8.84
N ARG A 47 -2.72 19.66 9.87
CA ARG A 47 -2.67 20.80 10.80
C ARG A 47 -2.48 20.37 12.25
N PRO A 48 -1.87 21.20 13.10
CA PRO A 48 -1.83 20.93 14.55
C PRO A 48 -3.20 20.57 15.10
N GLY A 49 -3.26 19.51 15.90
CA GLY A 49 -4.50 18.96 16.47
C GLY A 49 -5.27 18.01 15.58
N ASP A 50 -4.82 17.77 14.34
CA ASP A 50 -5.40 16.73 13.49
C ASP A 50 -4.91 15.34 13.95
N TYR A 51 -5.80 14.34 13.87
CA TYR A 51 -5.46 12.97 14.23
C TYR A 51 -6.08 11.96 13.26
N TRP A 52 -5.45 10.78 13.22
CA TRP A 52 -5.90 9.61 12.47
C TRP A 52 -5.67 8.35 13.29
N GLU A 53 -6.69 7.51 13.43
CA GLU A 53 -6.56 6.17 13.97
C GLU A 53 -6.19 5.19 12.86
N TYR A 54 -5.16 4.40 13.10
CA TYR A 54 -4.75 3.31 12.24
C TYR A 54 -4.94 1.97 12.96
N GLU A 55 -5.76 1.10 12.39
CA GLU A 55 -6.03 -0.22 12.92
C GLU A 55 -5.44 -1.30 12.01
N ILE A 56 -4.75 -2.27 12.62
CA ILE A 56 -4.26 -3.47 11.94
C ILE A 56 -4.15 -4.62 12.92
N ALA A 57 -4.72 -5.79 12.57
CA ALA A 57 -4.85 -6.92 13.50
C ALA A 57 -5.46 -6.45 14.83
N ASP A 58 -4.75 -6.65 15.93
CA ASP A 58 -5.20 -6.25 17.28
C ASP A 58 -4.60 -4.89 17.73
N LEU A 59 -3.92 -4.17 16.83
CA LEU A 59 -3.30 -2.89 17.12
C LEU A 59 -4.19 -1.73 16.71
N SER A 60 -4.32 -0.74 17.60
CA SER A 60 -4.85 0.58 17.30
C SER A 60 -3.76 1.61 17.62
N ILE A 61 -3.39 2.41 16.63
CA ILE A 61 -2.32 3.41 16.70
C ILE A 61 -2.93 4.77 16.36
N LEU A 62 -2.66 5.74 17.21
CA LEU A 62 -3.10 7.11 17.02
C LEU A 62 -1.95 7.94 16.44
N VAL A 63 -2.12 8.42 15.21
CA VAL A 63 -1.24 9.41 14.58
C VAL A 63 -1.78 10.80 14.85
N VAL A 64 -0.94 11.72 15.31
CA VAL A 64 -1.34 13.07 15.68
C VAL A 64 -0.35 14.10 15.11
N ARG A 65 -0.86 15.23 14.62
CA ARG A 65 -0.04 16.41 14.35
C ARG A 65 0.05 17.25 15.62
N GLY A 66 1.24 17.35 16.20
CA GLY A 66 1.48 18.13 17.40
C GLY A 66 1.32 19.62 17.21
N ASP A 67 1.26 20.36 18.31
CA ASP A 67 1.21 21.83 18.39
C ASP A 67 2.44 22.51 17.75
N ASP A 68 3.55 21.79 17.69
CA ASP A 68 4.80 22.19 17.05
C ASP A 68 4.89 21.76 15.57
N GLY A 69 3.82 21.24 15.00
CA GLY A 69 3.76 20.77 13.61
C GLY A 69 4.40 19.40 13.36
N LEU A 70 5.01 18.76 14.39
CA LEU A 70 5.65 17.45 14.22
C LEU A 70 4.62 16.32 14.28
N LEU A 71 4.83 15.28 13.45
CA LEU A 71 4.08 14.03 13.55
C LEU A 71 4.50 13.26 14.81
N ARG A 72 3.51 12.70 15.49
CA ARG A 72 3.66 11.76 16.59
C ARG A 72 2.71 10.61 16.44
N ALA A 73 3.09 9.46 16.98
CA ALA A 73 2.19 8.33 17.07
C ALA A 73 2.25 7.69 18.44
N PHE A 74 1.12 7.14 18.87
CA PHE A 74 0.96 6.50 20.18
C PHE A 74 0.12 5.23 20.03
N GLN A 75 0.33 4.27 20.92
CA GLN A 75 -0.68 3.23 21.12
C GLN A 75 -1.98 3.90 21.59
N ASN A 76 -3.09 3.59 20.93
CA ASN A 76 -4.39 4.21 21.18
C ASN A 76 -5.06 3.62 22.44
N ALA A 77 -4.38 3.64 23.57
CA ALA A 77 -4.82 3.08 24.82
C ALA A 77 -4.46 3.98 26.00
N CYS A 78 -5.43 4.24 26.87
CA CYS A 78 -5.19 4.98 28.11
C CYS A 78 -4.37 4.13 29.10
N PRO A 79 -3.21 4.60 29.59
CA PRO A 79 -2.38 3.85 30.52
C PRO A 79 -3.02 3.59 31.89
N HIS A 80 -4.16 4.22 32.20
CA HIS A 80 -4.90 3.96 33.44
C HIS A 80 -5.54 2.57 33.44
N ARG A 81 -6.42 2.27 32.46
CA ARG A 81 -7.18 1.01 32.38
C ARG A 81 -7.48 0.56 30.95
N GLY A 82 -6.62 0.92 29.98
CA GLY A 82 -6.66 0.41 28.62
C GLY A 82 -7.77 0.95 27.72
N ASN A 83 -8.59 1.94 28.16
CA ASN A 83 -9.64 2.47 27.30
C ASN A 83 -9.07 3.09 26.03
N THR A 84 -9.65 2.78 24.86
CA THR A 84 -9.34 3.46 23.60
C THR A 84 -9.57 4.95 23.73
N LEU A 85 -8.60 5.76 23.30
CA LEU A 85 -8.60 7.19 23.52
C LEU A 85 -9.42 7.94 22.47
N LEU A 86 -9.18 7.67 21.19
CA LEU A 86 -9.84 8.32 20.07
C LEU A 86 -10.22 7.27 19.02
N GLN A 87 -11.23 7.56 18.20
CA GLN A 87 -11.68 6.69 17.12
C GLN A 87 -11.69 7.44 15.79
N GLY A 88 -11.37 6.73 14.72
CA GLY A 88 -11.40 7.23 13.37
C GLY A 88 -10.44 8.39 13.14
N SER A 89 -10.97 9.55 12.79
CA SER A 89 -10.16 10.74 12.51
C SER A 89 -10.87 12.01 12.94
N GLY A 90 -10.10 13.05 13.26
CA GLY A 90 -10.66 14.34 13.66
C GLY A 90 -9.65 15.47 13.58
N THR A 91 -10.09 16.68 13.93
CA THR A 91 -9.33 17.91 13.80
C THR A 91 -9.43 18.76 15.08
N GLY A 92 -8.46 19.67 15.25
CA GLY A 92 -8.53 20.70 16.26
C GLY A 92 -8.40 20.21 17.70
N LEU A 93 -7.75 19.08 17.95
CA LEU A 93 -7.43 18.63 19.30
C LEU A 93 -6.48 19.62 19.99
N ASP A 94 -6.84 20.10 21.15
CA ASP A 94 -5.92 20.78 22.09
C ASP A 94 -5.26 19.78 23.06
N ARG A 95 -5.90 18.65 23.28
CA ARG A 95 -5.47 17.56 24.17
C ARG A 95 -6.16 16.25 23.81
N ILE A 96 -5.57 15.14 24.21
CA ILE A 96 -6.18 13.80 24.13
C ILE A 96 -6.82 13.50 25.48
N ARG A 97 -8.14 13.28 25.50
CA ARG A 97 -8.91 13.05 26.72
C ARG A 97 -9.50 11.65 26.72
N CYS A 98 -9.19 10.86 27.73
CA CYS A 98 -9.81 9.56 27.94
C CYS A 98 -11.28 9.72 28.39
N ALA A 99 -12.19 9.08 27.66
CA ALA A 99 -13.63 9.17 27.96
C ALA A 99 -14.02 8.47 29.29
N TYR A 100 -13.19 7.52 29.78
CA TYR A 100 -13.53 6.70 30.92
C TYR A 100 -13.39 7.47 32.26
N HIS A 101 -12.20 8.05 32.54
CA HIS A 101 -11.93 8.77 33.79
C HIS A 101 -11.34 10.15 33.56
N HIS A 102 -11.49 10.71 32.38
CA HIS A 102 -11.06 12.04 31.98
C HIS A 102 -9.57 12.37 32.22
N TRP A 103 -8.69 11.32 32.18
CA TRP A 103 -7.27 11.59 32.11
C TRP A 103 -6.97 12.33 30.83
N CYS A 104 -6.18 13.40 30.90
CA CYS A 104 -5.84 14.22 29.77
C CYS A 104 -4.34 14.15 29.48
N PHE A 105 -4.02 14.10 28.20
CA PHE A 105 -2.66 14.09 27.69
C PHE A 105 -2.50 15.24 26.69
N ASP A 106 -1.33 15.88 26.69
CA ASP A 106 -1.00 16.83 25.64
C ASP A 106 -0.74 16.08 24.30
N LEU A 107 -0.55 16.84 23.21
CA LEU A 107 -0.28 16.26 21.90
C LEU A 107 1.13 15.65 21.76
N ARG A 108 1.94 15.73 22.85
CA ARG A 108 3.24 15.03 22.99
C ARG A 108 3.10 13.73 23.78
N GLY A 109 1.87 13.36 24.17
CA GLY A 109 1.57 12.15 24.94
C GLY A 109 1.84 12.25 26.43
N ARG A 110 2.18 13.43 26.97
CA ARG A 110 2.45 13.62 28.40
C ARG A 110 1.13 13.78 29.17
N LEU A 111 1.00 13.12 30.30
CA LEU A 111 -0.15 13.28 31.19
C LEU A 111 -0.17 14.71 31.76
N THR A 112 -1.28 15.42 31.55
CA THR A 112 -1.45 16.82 31.97
C THR A 112 -2.46 16.98 33.09
N SER A 113 -3.47 16.10 33.18
CA SER A 113 -4.43 16.11 34.31
C SER A 113 -5.03 14.72 34.53
N VAL A 114 -5.44 14.48 35.77
CA VAL A 114 -6.19 13.31 36.20
C VAL A 114 -7.46 13.77 36.92
N SER A 115 -8.52 12.96 36.90
CA SER A 115 -9.72 13.26 37.69
C SER A 115 -9.42 13.15 39.18
N PRO A 116 -9.93 14.08 40.02
CA PRO A 116 -9.73 14.05 41.45
C PRO A 116 -10.46 12.86 42.10
N GLU A 117 -9.75 12.14 42.99
CA GLU A 117 -10.32 11.02 43.76
C GLU A 117 -11.29 11.48 44.83
N ASP A 118 -11.05 12.68 45.37
CA ASP A 118 -11.77 13.27 46.52
C ASP A 118 -12.51 14.57 46.17
N GLY A 119 -12.71 14.84 44.88
CA GLY A 119 -13.32 16.08 44.37
C GLY A 119 -12.41 17.30 44.39
N ARG A 120 -11.14 17.16 44.80
CA ARG A 120 -10.12 18.22 44.75
C ARG A 120 -9.23 18.07 43.52
N PRO A 121 -8.73 19.17 42.93
CA PRO A 121 -7.81 19.08 41.80
C PRO A 121 -6.63 18.17 42.12
N ALA A 122 -6.46 17.11 41.35
CA ALA A 122 -5.35 16.17 41.52
C ALA A 122 -4.12 16.62 40.74
N ASP A 123 -2.98 16.63 41.40
CA ASP A 123 -1.68 16.82 40.73
C ASP A 123 -1.26 15.54 40.02
N PRO A 124 -1.09 15.55 38.70
CA PRO A 124 -0.61 14.38 37.94
C PRO A 124 0.73 13.84 38.45
N VAL A 125 1.65 14.72 38.87
CA VAL A 125 2.96 14.35 39.41
C VAL A 125 2.83 13.65 40.75
N ALA A 126 1.95 14.15 41.63
CA ALA A 126 1.67 13.48 42.90
C ALA A 126 0.98 12.13 42.73
N THR A 127 0.08 12.00 41.72
CA THR A 127 -0.54 10.73 41.35
C THR A 127 0.51 9.75 40.81
N ALA A 128 1.39 10.18 39.92
CA ALA A 128 2.50 9.37 39.41
C ALA A 128 3.42 8.84 40.53
N ARG A 129 3.73 9.70 41.51
CA ARG A 129 4.52 9.30 42.68
C ARG A 129 3.82 8.25 43.57
N ARG A 130 2.51 8.37 43.76
CA ARG A 130 1.73 7.39 44.53
C ARG A 130 1.62 6.03 43.87
N THR A 131 1.56 6.01 42.52
CA THR A 131 1.45 4.77 41.73
C THR A 131 2.83 4.13 41.45
N GLY A 132 3.90 4.74 41.96
CA GLY A 132 5.27 4.19 41.82
C GLY A 132 5.93 4.38 40.46
N SER A 133 5.31 5.13 39.56
CA SER A 133 5.81 5.35 38.19
C SER A 133 5.79 6.82 37.82
N ALA A 134 6.85 7.57 38.12
CA ALA A 134 7.00 8.95 37.68
C ALA A 134 7.23 9.08 36.15
N SER A 135 7.63 8.02 35.49
CA SER A 135 7.99 8.02 34.04
C SER A 135 7.02 7.23 33.14
N GLY A 136 6.01 6.54 33.68
CA GLY A 136 5.18 5.58 32.96
C GLY A 136 3.71 5.95 32.73
N LEU A 137 3.27 7.17 33.05
CA LEU A 137 1.87 7.57 32.91
C LEU A 137 1.54 8.31 31.60
N GLY A 138 2.52 8.57 30.75
CA GLY A 138 2.30 9.10 29.40
C GLY A 138 1.76 8.04 28.45
N LEU A 139 1.30 8.48 27.29
CA LEU A 139 0.94 7.57 26.21
C LEU A 139 2.19 6.82 25.72
N VAL A 140 2.01 5.55 25.38
CA VAL A 140 3.11 4.71 24.85
C VAL A 140 3.43 5.19 23.43
N PRO A 141 4.65 5.70 23.17
CA PRO A 141 5.00 6.20 21.86
C PRO A 141 5.17 5.05 20.85
N VAL A 142 4.86 5.36 19.59
CA VAL A 142 5.07 4.52 18.43
C VAL A 142 6.01 5.28 17.50
N GLN A 143 6.97 4.59 16.89
CA GLN A 143 7.84 5.19 15.88
C GLN A 143 6.99 5.70 14.72
N VAL A 144 7.26 6.92 14.27
CA VAL A 144 6.54 7.56 13.16
C VAL A 144 7.51 8.33 12.28
N ALA A 145 7.36 8.18 10.97
CA ALA A 145 8.11 8.96 9.98
C ALA A 145 7.27 9.12 8.70
N ALA A 146 7.64 10.09 7.86
CA ALA A 146 6.96 10.33 6.59
C ALA A 146 7.94 10.14 5.42
N TRP A 147 7.42 9.57 4.33
CA TRP A 147 8.11 9.49 3.04
C TRP A 147 7.08 9.40 1.91
N GLY A 148 7.33 10.12 0.80
CA GLY A 148 6.50 10.04 -0.40
C GLY A 148 5.02 10.45 -0.20
N GLY A 149 4.75 11.35 0.77
CA GLY A 149 3.38 11.74 1.13
C GLY A 149 2.68 10.77 2.08
N PHE A 150 3.31 9.64 2.44
CA PHE A 150 2.77 8.66 3.39
C PHE A 150 3.33 8.85 4.79
N VAL A 151 2.50 8.54 5.79
CA VAL A 151 2.89 8.43 7.20
C VAL A 151 3.08 6.96 7.54
N PHE A 152 4.29 6.60 7.93
CA PHE A 152 4.65 5.26 8.37
C PHE A 152 4.70 5.19 9.88
N VAL A 153 4.30 4.05 10.43
CA VAL A 153 4.36 3.76 11.87
C VAL A 153 5.03 2.41 12.11
N ASN A 154 5.74 2.28 13.24
CA ASN A 154 6.28 1.00 13.71
C ASN A 154 6.19 0.96 15.23
N PRO A 155 5.44 0.03 15.83
CA PRO A 155 5.31 -0.09 17.29
C PRO A 155 6.59 -0.50 18.01
N ASP A 156 7.57 -1.11 17.32
CA ASP A 156 8.84 -1.51 17.92
C ASP A 156 9.70 -0.28 18.25
N PRO A 157 10.01 -0.01 19.52
CA PRO A 157 10.89 1.11 19.89
C PRO A 157 12.33 0.92 19.38
N ALA A 158 12.74 -0.32 19.04
CA ALA A 158 14.04 -0.65 18.49
C ALA A 158 14.04 -0.73 16.95
N ALA A 159 12.95 -0.32 16.28
CA ALA A 159 12.86 -0.35 14.84
C ALA A 159 14.00 0.43 14.18
N GLU A 160 14.54 -0.12 13.10
CA GLU A 160 15.47 0.61 12.24
C GLU A 160 14.84 1.90 11.70
N PRO A 161 15.64 2.95 11.39
CA PRO A 161 15.10 4.16 10.76
C PRO A 161 14.33 3.84 9.47
N LEU A 162 13.23 4.57 9.20
CA LEU A 162 12.40 4.34 8.01
C LEU A 162 13.23 4.37 6.70
N GLY A 163 14.21 5.28 6.58
CA GLY A 163 15.07 5.34 5.39
C GLY A 163 15.90 4.07 5.17
N THR A 164 16.32 3.41 6.24
CA THR A 164 17.01 2.11 6.16
C THR A 164 16.04 1.01 5.74
N PHE A 165 14.82 1.02 6.29
CA PHE A 165 13.76 0.07 5.92
C PHE A 165 13.37 0.18 4.44
N LEU A 166 13.26 1.40 3.90
CA LEU A 166 12.87 1.66 2.52
C LEU A 166 13.97 1.34 1.49
N GLU A 167 15.19 1.10 1.92
CA GLU A 167 16.33 0.70 1.06
C GLU A 167 16.56 1.68 -0.11
N ALA A 168 16.57 1.20 -1.35
CA ALA A 168 16.80 2.01 -2.54
C ALA A 168 15.57 2.81 -3.02
N LEU A 169 14.38 2.51 -2.51
CA LEU A 169 13.12 3.07 -3.02
C LEU A 169 13.08 4.60 -3.06
N PRO A 170 13.54 5.34 -2.01
CA PRO A 170 13.54 6.80 -2.06
C PRO A 170 14.37 7.39 -3.20
N ALA A 171 15.51 6.78 -3.51
CA ALA A 171 16.37 7.22 -4.61
C ALA A 171 15.79 6.86 -5.98
N GLU A 172 15.24 5.64 -6.11
CA GLU A 172 14.64 5.16 -7.35
C GLU A 172 13.35 5.89 -7.72
N LEU A 173 12.58 6.38 -6.74
CA LEU A 173 11.32 7.09 -6.94
C LEU A 173 11.47 8.62 -6.87
N ALA A 174 12.68 9.15 -6.77
CA ALA A 174 12.90 10.59 -6.71
C ALA A 174 12.37 11.34 -7.96
N TRP A 175 12.40 10.71 -9.13
CA TRP A 175 11.90 11.27 -10.38
C TRP A 175 10.38 11.48 -10.40
N VAL A 176 9.64 10.80 -9.52
CA VAL A 176 8.17 10.91 -9.44
C VAL A 176 7.76 12.26 -8.85
N GLY A 177 8.53 12.78 -7.87
CA GLY A 177 8.17 13.99 -7.11
C GLY A 177 6.89 13.78 -6.30
N MET A 178 6.81 12.66 -5.56
CA MET A 178 5.60 12.21 -4.85
C MET A 178 5.01 13.26 -3.91
N GLU A 179 5.81 14.19 -3.40
CA GLU A 179 5.39 15.31 -2.54
C GLU A 179 4.49 16.34 -3.27
N ARG A 180 4.46 16.30 -4.60
CA ARG A 180 3.62 17.16 -5.44
C ARG A 180 2.24 16.59 -5.72
N PHE A 181 1.95 15.42 -5.19
CA PHE A 181 0.67 14.74 -5.39
C PHE A 181 -0.29 14.96 -4.23
N SER A 182 -1.57 14.80 -4.50
CA SER A 182 -2.63 14.73 -3.50
C SER A 182 -3.43 13.46 -3.64
N CYS A 183 -3.95 12.99 -2.54
CA CYS A 183 -4.88 11.88 -2.49
C CYS A 183 -6.29 12.46 -2.26
N ASP A 184 -7.14 12.39 -3.27
CA ASP A 184 -8.52 12.89 -3.15
C ASP A 184 -9.48 11.82 -2.61
N ALA A 185 -9.16 10.54 -2.83
CA ALA A 185 -10.01 9.42 -2.44
C ALA A 185 -9.22 8.29 -1.78
N PHE A 186 -9.69 7.90 -0.62
CA PHE A 186 -9.27 6.71 0.10
C PHE A 186 -10.46 5.75 0.22
N MET A 187 -10.38 4.61 -0.45
CA MET A 187 -11.46 3.64 -0.53
C MET A 187 -11.05 2.34 0.17
N THR A 188 -11.99 1.72 0.86
CA THR A 188 -11.79 0.41 1.49
C THR A 188 -12.83 -0.58 0.99
N VAL A 189 -12.39 -1.77 0.59
CA VAL A 189 -13.23 -2.88 0.14
C VAL A 189 -13.01 -4.07 1.08
N PRO A 190 -14.07 -4.64 1.69
CA PRO A 190 -13.96 -5.91 2.40
C PRO A 190 -13.82 -7.06 1.38
N VAL A 191 -12.81 -7.91 1.57
CA VAL A 191 -12.55 -9.06 0.68
C VAL A 191 -12.58 -10.35 1.48
N ALA A 192 -13.28 -11.37 0.96
CA ALA A 192 -13.43 -12.68 1.60
C ALA A 192 -12.22 -13.60 1.30
N CYS A 193 -11.03 -13.12 1.64
CA CYS A 193 -9.77 -13.87 1.53
C CYS A 193 -8.73 -13.38 2.55
N ASN A 194 -7.65 -14.12 2.68
CA ASN A 194 -6.48 -13.71 3.45
C ASN A 194 -5.80 -12.49 2.80
N TRP A 195 -5.25 -11.58 3.59
CA TRP A 195 -4.57 -10.40 3.08
C TRP A 195 -3.41 -10.73 2.13
N LYS A 196 -2.75 -11.89 2.31
CA LYS A 196 -1.69 -12.37 1.42
C LYS A 196 -2.22 -12.77 0.04
N VAL A 197 -3.44 -13.27 -0.08
CA VAL A 197 -4.07 -13.56 -1.39
C VAL A 197 -4.19 -12.28 -2.21
N VAL A 198 -4.57 -11.16 -1.55
CA VAL A 198 -4.62 -9.85 -2.22
C VAL A 198 -3.23 -9.42 -2.67
N VAL A 199 -2.24 -9.45 -1.77
CA VAL A 199 -0.87 -9.03 -2.11
C VAL A 199 -0.30 -9.91 -3.23
N ASP A 200 -0.47 -11.24 -3.15
CA ASP A 200 0.03 -12.18 -4.15
C ASP A 200 -0.51 -11.86 -5.55
N ALA A 201 -1.81 -11.56 -5.66
CA ALA A 201 -2.43 -11.22 -6.94
C ALA A 201 -1.85 -9.95 -7.57
N PHE A 202 -1.47 -8.95 -6.75
CA PHE A 202 -0.94 -7.68 -7.26
C PHE A 202 0.57 -7.66 -7.46
N ILE A 203 1.36 -8.63 -6.98
CA ILE A 203 2.82 -8.58 -7.09
C ILE A 203 3.41 -9.47 -8.18
N GLU A 204 2.61 -9.93 -9.13
CA GLU A 204 3.03 -10.72 -10.29
C GLU A 204 2.22 -10.32 -11.53
N THR A 205 2.68 -10.71 -12.71
CA THR A 205 2.00 -10.42 -14.00
C THR A 205 1.51 -11.69 -14.70
N TYR A 206 1.72 -12.86 -14.10
CA TYR A 206 1.43 -14.14 -14.73
C TYR A 206 -0.05 -14.40 -14.93
N HIS A 207 -0.91 -13.89 -14.04
CA HIS A 207 -2.37 -14.01 -14.16
C HIS A 207 -2.97 -13.13 -15.28
N LEU A 208 -2.27 -12.08 -15.75
CA LEU A 208 -2.82 -11.13 -16.72
C LEU A 208 -3.42 -11.82 -17.94
N HIS A 209 -2.74 -12.82 -18.49
CA HIS A 209 -3.18 -13.49 -19.71
C HIS A 209 -4.50 -14.28 -19.54
N ALA A 210 -4.83 -14.67 -18.33
CA ALA A 210 -6.02 -15.46 -18.02
C ALA A 210 -7.15 -14.61 -17.44
N VAL A 211 -6.81 -13.65 -16.55
CA VAL A 211 -7.79 -12.84 -15.80
C VAL A 211 -8.08 -11.53 -16.52
N HIS A 212 -7.06 -10.91 -17.12
CA HIS A 212 -7.15 -9.59 -17.76
C HIS A 212 -6.79 -9.64 -19.26
N PRO A 213 -7.46 -10.45 -20.08
CA PRO A 213 -7.08 -10.59 -21.51
C PRO A 213 -7.15 -9.27 -22.28
N GLN A 214 -7.96 -8.31 -21.82
CA GLN A 214 -8.04 -6.95 -22.39
C GLN A 214 -6.74 -6.17 -22.23
N MET A 215 -5.91 -6.47 -21.23
CA MET A 215 -4.62 -5.81 -21.00
C MET A 215 -3.54 -6.29 -21.96
N LEU A 216 -3.69 -7.45 -22.58
CA LEU A 216 -2.68 -8.03 -23.47
C LEU A 216 -2.48 -7.25 -24.78
N ALA A 217 -3.39 -6.35 -25.13
CA ALA A 217 -3.21 -5.46 -26.27
C ALA A 217 -2.24 -4.31 -25.97
N ILE A 218 -2.02 -3.97 -24.70
CA ILE A 218 -1.30 -2.75 -24.28
C ILE A 218 -0.13 -3.01 -23.34
N ALA A 219 0.02 -4.21 -22.79
CA ALA A 219 1.04 -4.50 -21.78
C ALA A 219 1.76 -5.81 -22.09
N ASP A 220 3.08 -5.78 -22.04
CA ASP A 220 3.92 -6.99 -22.09
C ASP A 220 3.95 -7.63 -20.69
N ASP A 221 3.27 -8.78 -20.56
CA ASP A 221 3.21 -9.56 -19.32
C ASP A 221 4.32 -10.62 -19.22
N VAL A 222 5.19 -10.73 -20.23
CA VAL A 222 6.24 -11.74 -20.33
C VAL A 222 7.62 -11.18 -20.01
N HIS A 223 7.95 -10.03 -20.57
CA HIS A 223 9.26 -9.39 -20.40
C HIS A 223 9.21 -8.29 -19.33
N THR A 224 8.85 -8.68 -18.11
CA THR A 224 8.77 -7.81 -16.93
C THR A 224 9.99 -8.04 -16.03
N PRO A 225 11.05 -7.21 -16.13
CA PRO A 225 12.23 -7.39 -15.31
C PRO A 225 11.88 -7.21 -13.81
N ILE A 226 12.29 -8.19 -13.01
CA ILE A 226 12.07 -8.23 -11.56
C ILE A 226 13.34 -7.86 -10.83
N THR A 227 13.21 -7.04 -9.77
CA THR A 227 14.29 -6.74 -8.83
C THR A 227 13.83 -7.15 -7.42
N LEU A 228 14.66 -7.93 -6.74
CA LEU A 228 14.47 -8.35 -5.36
C LEU A 228 15.44 -7.60 -4.46
N TYR A 229 14.93 -6.72 -3.59
CA TYR A 229 15.70 -6.07 -2.51
C TYR A 229 15.71 -6.95 -1.26
N ASP A 230 16.28 -6.47 -0.17
CA ASP A 230 16.26 -7.25 1.08
C ASP A 230 14.85 -7.35 1.68
N LYS A 231 14.07 -6.25 1.64
CA LYS A 231 12.71 -6.19 2.20
C LYS A 231 11.61 -5.93 1.17
N HIS A 232 11.94 -5.36 0.04
CA HIS A 232 10.97 -4.93 -0.97
C HIS A 232 11.21 -5.66 -2.29
N THR A 233 10.29 -5.51 -3.24
CA THR A 233 10.48 -6.05 -4.59
C THR A 233 9.91 -5.09 -5.62
N LYS A 234 10.44 -5.14 -6.84
CA LYS A 234 9.99 -4.35 -7.98
C LYS A 234 9.85 -5.21 -9.21
N PHE A 235 8.91 -4.89 -10.08
CA PHE A 235 9.01 -5.14 -11.50
C PHE A 235 8.79 -3.86 -12.28
N VAL A 236 9.18 -3.87 -13.55
CA VAL A 236 8.79 -2.83 -14.50
C VAL A 236 8.05 -3.49 -15.64
N GLN A 237 6.80 -3.10 -15.86
CA GLN A 237 5.97 -3.65 -16.92
C GLN A 237 5.92 -2.69 -18.12
N PRO A 238 6.36 -3.13 -19.32
CA PRO A 238 6.26 -2.32 -20.52
C PRO A 238 4.80 -2.11 -20.94
N TYR A 239 4.41 -0.86 -21.14
CA TYR A 239 3.10 -0.47 -21.65
C TYR A 239 3.19 0.17 -23.03
N GLY A 240 2.06 0.24 -23.74
CA GLY A 240 2.00 0.71 -25.12
C GLY A 240 2.61 -0.27 -26.12
N VAL A 241 2.79 -1.51 -25.69
CA VAL A 241 3.24 -2.64 -26.50
C VAL A 241 2.36 -3.85 -26.25
N PRO A 242 1.98 -4.63 -27.26
CA PRO A 242 1.18 -5.81 -27.03
C PRO A 242 2.00 -6.94 -26.38
N SER A 243 1.34 -7.78 -25.60
CA SER A 243 1.91 -9.02 -25.06
C SER A 243 2.42 -9.92 -26.20
N PRO A 244 3.62 -10.55 -26.06
CA PRO A 244 4.11 -11.57 -26.98
C PRO A 244 3.13 -12.73 -27.18
N ARG A 245 2.26 -13.00 -26.20
CA ARG A 245 1.22 -14.04 -26.28
C ARG A 245 0.19 -13.76 -27.39
N ARG A 246 0.05 -12.51 -27.83
CA ARG A 246 -0.82 -12.10 -28.94
C ARG A 246 -0.22 -12.43 -30.31
N GLY A 247 1.08 -12.81 -30.36
CA GLY A 247 1.75 -13.26 -31.57
C GLY A 247 1.68 -12.27 -32.74
N GLY A 248 1.81 -10.96 -32.47
CA GLY A 248 1.78 -9.89 -33.47
C GLY A 248 0.41 -9.61 -34.09
N ARG A 249 -0.69 -10.09 -33.50
CA ARG A 249 -2.06 -9.95 -34.01
C ARG A 249 -2.84 -8.75 -33.44
N VAL A 250 -2.15 -7.79 -32.82
CA VAL A 250 -2.77 -6.58 -32.32
C VAL A 250 -2.58 -5.46 -33.33
N THR A 251 -3.66 -4.83 -33.76
CA THR A 251 -3.59 -3.66 -34.65
C THR A 251 -3.35 -2.38 -33.84
N ASP A 252 -2.85 -1.32 -34.51
CA ASP A 252 -2.65 -0.03 -33.85
C ASP A 252 -3.96 0.54 -33.27
N GLN A 253 -5.08 0.32 -33.97
CA GLN A 253 -6.40 0.73 -33.49
C GLN A 253 -6.82 -0.04 -32.23
N GLU A 254 -6.63 -1.35 -32.18
CA GLU A 254 -6.92 -2.18 -31.01
C GLU A 254 -6.06 -1.76 -29.81
N LEU A 255 -4.77 -1.47 -30.03
CA LEU A 255 -3.87 -0.99 -29.00
C LEU A 255 -4.32 0.38 -28.47
N TRP A 256 -4.68 1.30 -29.39
CA TRP A 256 -5.20 2.62 -29.02
C TRP A 256 -6.46 2.53 -28.17
N GLU A 257 -7.48 1.79 -28.62
CA GLU A 257 -8.75 1.59 -27.92
C GLU A 257 -8.53 0.99 -26.52
N ALA A 258 -7.72 -0.05 -26.43
CA ALA A 258 -7.41 -0.72 -25.18
C ALA A 258 -6.63 0.20 -24.21
N PHE A 259 -5.67 0.99 -24.73
CA PHE A 259 -4.93 1.93 -23.89
C PHE A 259 -5.81 3.06 -23.36
N VAL A 260 -6.62 3.67 -24.22
CA VAL A 260 -7.55 4.73 -23.80
C VAL A 260 -8.58 4.18 -22.82
N GLY A 261 -9.15 3.01 -23.10
CA GLY A 261 -10.15 2.38 -22.23
C GLY A 261 -9.66 2.05 -20.81
N ASN A 262 -8.37 1.75 -20.65
CA ASN A 262 -7.80 1.39 -19.34
C ASN A 262 -6.97 2.51 -18.69
N LEU A 263 -6.26 3.32 -19.50
CA LEU A 263 -5.27 4.29 -19.04
C LEU A 263 -5.44 5.69 -19.66
N GLY A 264 -6.61 5.99 -20.24
CA GLY A 264 -6.89 7.26 -20.92
C GLY A 264 -6.71 8.50 -20.02
N HIS A 265 -6.96 8.37 -18.73
CA HIS A 265 -6.73 9.43 -17.73
C HIS A 265 -5.27 9.94 -17.75
N ARG A 266 -4.30 9.09 -18.07
CA ARG A 266 -2.89 9.47 -18.20
C ARG A 266 -2.61 10.43 -19.37
N MET A 267 -3.53 10.51 -20.32
CA MET A 267 -3.50 11.44 -21.45
C MET A 267 -4.50 12.59 -21.28
N GLY A 268 -5.10 12.73 -20.10
CA GLY A 268 -6.12 13.72 -19.81
C GLY A 268 -7.49 13.43 -20.43
N ILE A 269 -7.73 12.19 -20.87
CA ILE A 269 -9.03 11.77 -21.42
C ILE A 269 -9.96 11.45 -20.24
N PRO A 270 -11.10 12.14 -20.09
CA PRO A 270 -12.06 11.85 -19.04
C PRO A 270 -12.62 10.42 -19.13
N PHE A 271 -12.90 9.80 -18.00
CA PHE A 271 -13.41 8.43 -17.96
C PHE A 271 -14.68 8.23 -18.79
N ALA A 272 -15.55 9.24 -18.84
CA ALA A 272 -16.77 9.20 -19.67
C ALA A 272 -16.50 9.09 -21.18
N GLU A 273 -15.32 9.50 -21.63
CA GLU A 273 -14.92 9.52 -23.05
C GLU A 273 -14.09 8.28 -23.45
N THR A 274 -13.73 7.42 -22.48
CA THR A 274 -12.86 6.24 -22.74
C THR A 274 -13.60 5.11 -23.45
N ALA A 275 -14.93 5.09 -23.43
CA ALA A 275 -15.76 4.03 -24.02
C ALA A 275 -15.77 4.04 -25.57
N ASP A 276 -15.52 5.20 -26.19
CA ASP A 276 -15.41 5.36 -27.64
C ASP A 276 -14.32 6.39 -27.99
N PRO A 277 -13.04 5.95 -27.99
CA PRO A 277 -11.90 6.85 -28.19
C PRO A 277 -11.74 7.33 -29.65
N GLY A 278 -12.57 6.84 -30.56
CA GLY A 278 -12.45 7.13 -31.98
C GLY A 278 -11.21 6.52 -32.65
N PRO A 279 -10.89 6.93 -33.88
CA PRO A 279 -9.71 6.45 -34.59
C PRO A 279 -8.43 6.89 -33.91
N HIS A 280 -7.41 6.02 -33.96
CA HIS A 280 -6.09 6.37 -33.42
C HIS A 280 -5.47 7.55 -34.18
N PRO A 281 -4.67 8.39 -33.51
CA PRO A 281 -3.93 9.46 -34.18
C PRO A 281 -2.94 8.91 -35.22
N PRO A 282 -2.53 9.74 -36.21
CA PRO A 282 -1.52 9.34 -37.18
C PRO A 282 -0.20 8.93 -36.49
N ILE A 283 0.37 7.82 -36.91
CA ILE A 283 1.69 7.38 -36.47
C ILE A 283 2.74 8.10 -37.32
N PRO A 284 3.75 8.75 -36.71
CA PRO A 284 4.86 9.36 -37.46
C PRO A 284 5.59 8.36 -38.34
N GLU A 285 6.19 8.82 -39.43
CA GLU A 285 6.99 7.99 -40.29
C GLU A 285 8.13 7.31 -39.52
N GLY A 286 8.22 5.98 -39.59
CA GLY A 286 9.20 5.16 -38.86
C GLY A 286 8.89 5.02 -37.35
N GLY A 287 7.80 5.59 -36.86
CA GLY A 287 7.36 5.48 -35.47
C GLY A 287 6.42 4.30 -35.21
N THR A 288 5.98 4.18 -33.98
CA THR A 288 5.07 3.15 -33.48
C THR A 288 3.88 3.79 -32.74
N MET A 289 2.84 3.00 -32.43
CA MET A 289 1.74 3.47 -31.59
C MET A 289 2.24 3.85 -30.18
N ARG A 290 3.26 3.18 -29.65
CA ARG A 290 3.87 3.56 -28.36
C ARG A 290 4.41 5.00 -28.40
N ASP A 291 5.05 5.42 -29.48
CA ASP A 291 5.56 6.80 -29.62
C ASP A 291 4.42 7.82 -29.61
N VAL A 292 3.27 7.49 -30.22
CA VAL A 292 2.07 8.32 -30.19
C VAL A 292 1.53 8.46 -28.77
N LEU A 293 1.46 7.35 -28.02
CA LEU A 293 1.00 7.35 -26.64
C LEU A 293 1.93 8.17 -25.73
N VAL A 294 3.24 7.97 -25.84
CA VAL A 294 4.24 8.76 -25.12
C VAL A 294 4.10 10.24 -25.40
N ALA A 295 3.97 10.63 -26.66
CA ALA A 295 3.79 12.03 -27.04
C ALA A 295 2.51 12.64 -26.41
N ARG A 296 1.40 11.88 -26.35
CA ARG A 296 0.15 12.29 -25.72
C ARG A 296 0.28 12.46 -24.20
N ILE A 297 0.93 11.51 -23.53
CA ILE A 297 1.20 11.58 -22.09
C ILE A 297 2.08 12.81 -21.81
N ARG A 298 3.16 13.02 -22.57
CA ARG A 298 4.04 14.20 -22.42
C ARG A 298 3.26 15.51 -22.62
N ALA A 299 2.37 15.58 -23.62
CA ALA A 299 1.54 16.76 -23.87
C ALA A 299 0.60 17.04 -22.67
N HIS A 300 0.02 16.00 -22.08
CA HIS A 300 -0.79 16.13 -20.86
C HIS A 300 0.03 16.62 -19.66
N LEU A 301 1.24 16.10 -19.51
CA LEU A 301 2.15 16.43 -18.40
C LEU A 301 2.89 17.77 -18.61
N ALA A 302 2.80 18.42 -19.75
CA ALA A 302 3.47 19.69 -20.02
C ALA A 302 3.08 20.80 -19.03
N GLY A 303 1.86 20.74 -18.46
CA GLY A 303 1.41 21.64 -17.40
C GLY A 303 2.00 21.36 -16.00
N ALA A 304 2.75 20.28 -15.85
CA ALA A 304 3.38 19.88 -14.58
C ALA A 304 4.77 20.51 -14.35
N GLY A 305 5.18 21.45 -15.20
CA GLY A 305 6.52 22.05 -15.19
C GLY A 305 7.61 21.08 -15.71
N ASP A 306 8.85 21.38 -15.37
CA ASP A 306 10.02 20.64 -15.91
C ASP A 306 10.24 19.24 -15.32
N LEU A 307 9.43 18.83 -14.34
CA LEU A 307 9.63 17.57 -13.59
C LEU A 307 9.77 16.36 -14.52
N TYR A 308 8.89 16.27 -15.55
CA TYR A 308 8.86 15.11 -16.44
C TYR A 308 9.46 15.39 -17.84
N ALA A 309 9.92 16.62 -18.10
CA ALA A 309 10.40 17.01 -19.42
C ALA A 309 11.65 16.23 -19.85
N SER A 310 12.50 15.87 -18.91
CA SER A 310 13.78 15.17 -19.16
C SER A 310 13.70 13.64 -19.04
N LEU A 311 12.54 13.08 -18.68
CA LEU A 311 12.38 11.63 -18.56
C LEU A 311 12.49 10.97 -19.92
N ASP A 312 13.09 9.78 -19.99
CA ASP A 312 13.00 8.91 -21.15
C ASP A 312 11.59 8.32 -21.31
N ASP A 313 11.33 7.72 -22.46
CA ASP A 313 10.00 7.20 -22.78
C ASP A 313 9.59 6.03 -21.88
N HIS A 314 10.58 5.30 -21.37
CA HIS A 314 10.37 4.22 -20.39
C HIS A 314 9.73 4.75 -19.10
N HIS A 315 10.26 5.82 -18.52
CA HIS A 315 9.67 6.44 -17.32
C HIS A 315 8.30 7.08 -17.60
N VAL A 316 8.06 7.53 -18.84
CA VAL A 316 6.79 8.20 -19.19
C VAL A 316 5.64 7.21 -19.25
N ILE A 317 5.81 6.01 -19.84
CA ILE A 317 4.69 5.14 -20.19
C ILE A 317 4.61 3.84 -19.38
N ASP A 318 5.74 3.28 -18.94
CA ASP A 318 5.77 1.97 -18.28
C ASP A 318 5.33 2.05 -16.82
N ASP A 319 4.89 0.92 -16.26
CA ASP A 319 4.51 0.78 -14.87
C ASP A 319 5.71 0.36 -14.02
N PHE A 320 6.10 1.22 -13.10
CA PHE A 320 7.07 0.93 -12.07
C PHE A 320 6.34 0.42 -10.83
N HIS A 321 6.28 -0.89 -10.71
CA HIS A 321 5.46 -1.55 -9.72
C HIS A 321 6.28 -2.07 -8.55
N TYR A 322 6.02 -1.54 -7.35
CA TYR A 322 6.73 -1.90 -6.12
C TYR A 322 5.83 -2.65 -5.15
N HIS A 323 6.37 -3.70 -4.53
CA HIS A 323 5.83 -4.26 -3.31
C HIS A 323 6.60 -3.67 -2.13
N LEU A 324 5.91 -2.88 -1.32
CA LEU A 324 6.40 -2.36 -0.05
C LEU A 324 5.98 -3.35 1.03
N PHE A 325 6.94 -4.17 1.47
CA PHE A 325 6.67 -5.13 2.54
C PHE A 325 6.11 -4.43 3.79
N PRO A 326 5.12 -5.00 4.52
CA PRO A 326 4.58 -6.35 4.31
C PRO A 326 3.40 -6.40 3.33
N ASN A 327 2.59 -5.38 3.19
CA ASN A 327 1.23 -5.49 2.71
C ASN A 327 0.78 -4.37 1.76
N ALA A 328 1.72 -3.61 1.21
CA ALA A 328 1.39 -2.50 0.32
C ALA A 328 2.02 -2.67 -1.07
N VAL A 329 1.30 -2.25 -2.08
CA VAL A 329 1.69 -2.30 -3.49
C VAL A 329 1.55 -0.90 -4.08
N LEU A 330 2.59 -0.42 -4.74
CA LEU A 330 2.65 0.90 -5.35
C LEU A 330 2.81 0.75 -6.86
N ASN A 331 1.83 1.26 -7.62
CA ASN A 331 1.90 1.40 -9.07
C ASN A 331 2.30 2.83 -9.38
N VAL A 332 3.36 3.04 -10.15
CA VAL A 332 3.94 4.36 -10.38
C VAL A 332 4.12 4.61 -11.86
N PHE A 333 3.56 5.72 -12.31
CA PHE A 333 3.70 6.25 -13.65
C PHE A 333 4.06 7.74 -13.59
N ALA A 334 4.55 8.31 -14.68
CA ALA A 334 4.66 9.75 -14.75
C ALA A 334 3.29 10.42 -14.59
N GLY A 335 3.16 11.33 -13.64
CA GLY A 335 1.94 12.11 -13.38
C GLY A 335 0.83 11.41 -12.60
N TRP A 336 0.99 10.12 -12.25
CA TRP A 336 0.02 9.38 -11.46
C TRP A 336 0.68 8.24 -10.69
N PHE A 337 0.21 7.98 -9.48
CA PHE A 337 0.51 6.73 -8.80
C PHE A 337 -0.66 6.27 -7.94
N GLY A 338 -0.75 4.96 -7.74
CA GLY A 338 -1.75 4.33 -6.88
C GLY A 338 -1.12 3.45 -5.83
N LEU A 339 -1.70 3.41 -4.64
CA LEU A 339 -1.32 2.50 -3.57
C LEU A 339 -2.48 1.56 -3.27
N ILE A 340 -2.17 0.28 -3.16
CA ILE A 340 -3.04 -0.77 -2.65
C ILE A 340 -2.42 -1.29 -1.35
N ARG A 341 -3.24 -1.47 -0.30
CA ARG A 341 -2.80 -2.07 0.96
C ARG A 341 -3.82 -3.09 1.43
N ALA A 342 -3.37 -4.29 1.78
CA ALA A 342 -4.21 -5.34 2.34
C ALA A 342 -4.03 -5.45 3.85
N ARG A 343 -5.07 -5.13 4.64
CA ARG A 343 -5.06 -5.29 6.11
C ARG A 343 -5.78 -6.58 6.51
N PRO A 344 -5.21 -7.43 7.41
CA PRO A 344 -5.89 -8.64 7.88
C PRO A 344 -7.22 -8.32 8.54
N GLY A 345 -8.23 -9.10 8.23
CA GLY A 345 -9.54 -9.04 8.87
C GLY A 345 -9.63 -9.86 10.16
N PRO A 346 -10.83 -10.01 10.74
CA PRO A 346 -11.05 -10.75 11.98
C PRO A 346 -10.66 -12.23 11.90
N THR A 347 -10.78 -12.84 10.73
CA THR A 347 -10.45 -14.25 10.49
C THR A 347 -9.36 -14.41 9.44
N PRO A 348 -8.71 -15.58 9.33
CA PRO A 348 -7.77 -15.85 8.24
C PRO A 348 -8.37 -15.69 6.82
N ASP A 349 -9.68 -15.77 6.70
CA ASP A 349 -10.41 -15.73 5.41
C ASP A 349 -10.98 -14.35 5.07
N THR A 350 -10.57 -13.32 5.78
CA THR A 350 -11.08 -11.96 5.57
C THR A 350 -9.94 -10.95 5.61
N CYS A 351 -10.05 -9.92 4.78
CA CYS A 351 -9.16 -8.76 4.81
C CYS A 351 -9.90 -7.50 4.36
N LEU A 352 -9.27 -6.37 4.55
CA LEU A 352 -9.66 -5.07 4.03
C LEU A 352 -8.63 -4.65 2.97
N LEU A 353 -9.12 -4.37 1.77
CA LEU A 353 -8.33 -3.80 0.69
C LEU A 353 -8.52 -2.29 0.69
N ASP A 354 -7.47 -1.57 1.05
CA ASP A 354 -7.44 -0.12 0.98
C ASP A 354 -6.79 0.33 -0.34
N MET A 355 -7.35 1.35 -0.97
CA MET A 355 -6.88 1.89 -2.24
C MET A 355 -6.80 3.41 -2.18
N TRP A 356 -5.67 3.96 -2.61
CA TRP A 356 -5.41 5.38 -2.77
C TRP A 356 -5.01 5.67 -4.19
N ASN A 357 -5.60 6.71 -4.79
CA ASN A 357 -5.16 7.29 -6.03
C ASN A 357 -4.56 8.66 -5.77
N PHE A 358 -3.45 8.94 -6.42
CA PHE A 358 -2.72 10.19 -6.27
C PHE A 358 -2.57 10.87 -7.61
N ASP A 359 -3.11 12.08 -7.68
CA ASP A 359 -3.04 12.92 -8.86
C ASP A 359 -2.07 14.08 -8.64
N LEU A 360 -1.36 14.45 -9.70
CA LEU A 360 -0.40 15.53 -9.66
C LEU A 360 -1.14 16.86 -9.42
N ARG A 361 -0.68 17.63 -8.44
CA ARG A 361 -1.21 18.96 -8.13
C ARG A 361 -0.86 19.95 -9.23
N PRO A 362 -1.82 20.71 -9.77
CA PRO A 362 -1.52 21.83 -10.64
C PRO A 362 -0.67 22.87 -9.91
N GLU A 363 0.33 23.44 -10.58
CA GLU A 363 1.15 24.51 -10.02
C GLU A 363 0.29 25.72 -9.64
N GLY A 364 0.56 26.33 -8.47
CA GLY A 364 -0.11 27.54 -8.00
C GLY A 364 -1.45 27.34 -7.26
N ARG A 365 -1.91 26.12 -7.04
CA ARG A 365 -3.04 25.87 -6.12
C ARG A 365 -2.59 25.96 -4.67
N SER A 366 -3.37 26.73 -3.87
CA SER A 366 -3.13 26.90 -2.43
C SER A 366 -3.18 25.56 -1.69
N ASP A 367 -2.42 25.48 -0.56
CA ASP A 367 -2.23 24.31 0.32
C ASP A 367 -3.50 23.71 0.98
N ALA A 368 -4.68 24.18 0.62
CA ALA A 368 -5.93 23.71 1.19
C ALA A 368 -6.51 22.54 0.37
N HIS A 369 -5.85 21.36 0.44
CA HIS A 369 -6.50 20.14 -0.03
C HIS A 369 -7.57 19.71 0.97
N PRO A 370 -8.73 19.21 0.49
CA PRO A 370 -9.65 18.53 1.36
C PRO A 370 -8.90 17.33 1.98
N ARG A 371 -9.05 17.17 3.28
CA ARG A 371 -8.52 16.02 3.99
C ARG A 371 -9.11 14.76 3.37
N PRO A 372 -8.30 13.76 2.97
CA PRO A 372 -8.83 12.51 2.45
C PRO A 372 -9.77 11.87 3.48
N THR A 373 -10.93 11.43 3.01
CA THR A 373 -11.88 10.69 3.86
C THR A 373 -11.74 9.22 3.56
N SER A 374 -11.60 8.40 4.62
CA SER A 374 -11.70 6.95 4.49
C SER A 374 -13.17 6.58 4.26
N ARG A 375 -13.44 5.79 3.24
CA ARG A 375 -14.79 5.35 2.89
C ARG A 375 -14.81 3.85 2.58
N MET A 376 -15.62 3.13 3.36
CA MET A 376 -15.99 1.76 3.01
C MET A 376 -16.94 1.80 1.82
N LEU A 377 -16.62 1.09 0.74
CA LEU A 377 -17.48 1.02 -0.44
C LEU A 377 -18.66 0.08 -0.19
N SER A 378 -19.83 0.47 -0.67
CA SER A 378 -20.99 -0.41 -0.78
C SER A 378 -20.82 -1.41 -1.92
N ASP A 379 -21.62 -2.49 -1.95
CA ASP A 379 -21.60 -3.46 -3.02
C ASP A 379 -21.90 -2.85 -4.40
N GLU A 380 -22.71 -1.79 -4.47
CA GLU A 380 -23.00 -1.07 -5.71
C GLU A 380 -21.78 -0.29 -6.20
N GLU A 381 -21.09 0.40 -5.30
CA GLU A 381 -19.86 1.14 -5.60
C GLU A 381 -18.72 0.21 -5.99
N ILE A 382 -18.61 -0.96 -5.33
CA ILE A 382 -17.64 -1.98 -5.72
C ILE A 382 -17.91 -2.45 -7.16
N ARG A 383 -19.15 -2.68 -7.54
CA ARG A 383 -19.52 -3.05 -8.92
C ARG A 383 -19.26 -1.95 -9.95
N ALA A 384 -19.11 -0.70 -9.51
CA ALA A 384 -18.77 0.43 -10.38
C ALA A 384 -17.23 0.62 -10.55
N LEU A 385 -16.41 -0.18 -9.86
CA LEU A 385 -14.96 -0.19 -10.07
C LEU A 385 -14.63 -0.70 -11.48
N GLY A 386 -13.48 -0.31 -11.99
CA GLY A 386 -13.06 -0.74 -13.32
C GLY A 386 -12.96 -2.27 -13.46
N PRO A 387 -13.12 -2.80 -14.69
CA PRO A 387 -13.24 -4.25 -14.92
C PRO A 387 -12.03 -5.06 -14.46
N VAL A 388 -10.83 -4.51 -14.56
CA VAL A 388 -9.59 -5.18 -14.12
C VAL A 388 -9.66 -5.50 -12.62
N LEU A 389 -9.95 -4.50 -11.79
CA LEU A 389 -10.05 -4.70 -10.35
C LEU A 389 -11.19 -5.63 -9.94
N LEU A 390 -12.33 -5.55 -10.63
CA LEU A 390 -13.47 -6.45 -10.37
C LEU A 390 -13.12 -7.91 -10.65
N GLN A 391 -12.41 -8.19 -11.74
CA GLN A 391 -11.95 -9.54 -12.08
C GLN A 391 -11.07 -10.13 -10.96
N ASP A 392 -10.19 -9.33 -10.38
CA ASP A 392 -9.37 -9.73 -9.23
C ASP A 392 -10.22 -9.99 -7.99
N LEU A 393 -11.10 -9.06 -7.64
CA LEU A 393 -12.00 -9.19 -6.47
C LEU A 393 -12.91 -10.41 -6.55
N ASP A 394 -13.37 -10.78 -7.75
CA ASP A 394 -14.19 -11.98 -7.98
C ASP A 394 -13.39 -13.28 -7.84
N LEU A 395 -12.09 -13.26 -8.17
CA LEU A 395 -11.21 -14.42 -8.13
C LEU A 395 -10.68 -14.72 -6.72
N MET A 396 -10.31 -13.70 -5.96
CA MET A 396 -9.64 -13.85 -4.65
C MET A 396 -10.40 -14.74 -3.64
N PRO A 397 -11.73 -14.65 -3.47
CA PRO A 397 -12.48 -15.56 -2.61
C PRO A 397 -12.45 -17.02 -3.09
N GLN A 398 -12.33 -17.24 -4.39
CA GLN A 398 -12.23 -18.58 -4.98
C GLN A 398 -10.86 -19.19 -4.69
N VAL A 399 -9.80 -18.40 -4.79
CA VAL A 399 -8.44 -18.81 -4.38
C VAL A 399 -8.44 -19.20 -2.90
N GLN A 400 -8.97 -18.35 -2.00
CA GLN A 400 -9.05 -18.64 -0.57
C GLN A 400 -9.78 -19.97 -0.28
N ARG A 401 -10.90 -20.21 -0.95
CA ARG A 401 -11.64 -21.47 -0.83
C ARG A 401 -10.85 -22.67 -1.36
N GLY A 402 -10.11 -22.50 -2.45
CA GLY A 402 -9.22 -23.51 -3.01
C GLY A 402 -8.08 -23.89 -2.05
N LEU A 403 -7.45 -22.90 -1.40
CA LEU A 403 -6.38 -23.10 -0.43
C LEU A 403 -6.81 -23.93 0.82
N ARG A 404 -8.11 -24.03 1.08
CA ARG A 404 -8.67 -24.83 2.17
C ARG A 404 -8.93 -26.30 1.81
N GLN A 405 -8.65 -26.72 0.58
CA GLN A 405 -8.88 -28.12 0.19
C GLN A 405 -7.89 -29.04 0.93
N PRO A 406 -8.36 -30.12 1.61
CA PRO A 406 -7.50 -30.96 2.45
C PRO A 406 -6.31 -31.59 1.72
N GLY A 407 -6.45 -31.87 0.44
CA GLY A 407 -5.38 -32.44 -0.40
C GLY A 407 -4.34 -31.42 -0.88
N LEU A 408 -4.62 -30.12 -0.76
CA LEU A 408 -3.73 -29.05 -1.20
C LEU A 408 -2.95 -28.49 0.00
N THR A 409 -1.83 -29.12 0.35
CA THR A 409 -0.98 -28.66 1.47
C THR A 409 -0.04 -27.53 1.11
N HIS A 410 0.29 -27.39 -0.18
CA HIS A 410 1.18 -26.37 -0.73
C HIS A 410 0.70 -25.98 -2.13
N PHE A 411 0.79 -24.71 -2.47
CA PHE A 411 0.74 -24.29 -3.87
C PHE A 411 2.15 -24.05 -4.42
N ARG A 412 2.26 -23.97 -5.75
CA ARG A 412 3.55 -23.87 -6.44
C ARG A 412 3.67 -22.55 -7.15
N LEU A 413 4.85 -21.95 -7.05
CA LEU A 413 5.21 -20.73 -7.76
C LEU A 413 5.92 -21.05 -9.07
N THR A 414 5.65 -20.25 -10.08
CA THR A 414 6.37 -20.17 -11.35
C THR A 414 7.37 -19.00 -11.30
N ARG A 415 8.26 -18.90 -12.31
CA ARG A 415 9.30 -17.85 -12.34
C ARG A 415 8.71 -16.41 -12.28
N PRO A 416 7.63 -16.05 -13.01
CA PRO A 416 7.04 -14.73 -12.89
C PRO A 416 6.51 -14.37 -11.50
N GLU A 417 6.33 -15.37 -10.62
CA GLU A 417 5.79 -15.24 -9.27
C GLU A 417 6.88 -15.21 -8.17
N GLU A 418 8.16 -15.02 -8.54
CA GLU A 418 9.27 -15.06 -7.57
C GLU A 418 9.17 -13.98 -6.48
N ARG A 419 8.45 -12.87 -6.73
CA ARG A 419 8.18 -11.82 -5.74
C ARG A 419 7.32 -12.34 -4.58
N ILE A 420 6.36 -13.24 -4.85
CA ILE A 420 5.58 -13.94 -3.81
C ILE A 420 6.51 -14.77 -2.94
N GLY A 421 7.40 -15.56 -3.56
CA GLY A 421 8.41 -16.32 -2.82
C GLY A 421 9.26 -15.44 -1.91
N ARG A 422 9.72 -14.29 -2.43
CA ARG A 422 10.50 -13.31 -1.66
C ARG A 422 9.73 -12.74 -0.48
N MET A 423 8.48 -12.35 -0.66
CA MET A 423 7.62 -11.89 0.43
C MET A 423 7.55 -12.92 1.57
N HIS A 424 7.34 -14.19 1.24
CA HIS A 424 7.29 -15.25 2.24
C HIS A 424 8.63 -15.52 2.93
N GLU A 425 9.75 -15.37 2.24
CA GLU A 425 11.09 -15.46 2.85
C GLU A 425 11.30 -14.34 3.89
N ILE A 426 10.80 -13.15 3.60
CA ILE A 426 10.88 -12.02 4.53
C ILE A 426 9.93 -12.25 5.71
N LEU A 427 8.71 -12.73 5.48
CA LEU A 427 7.78 -13.12 6.55
C LEU A 427 8.43 -14.12 7.51
N ASP A 428 9.17 -15.12 7.02
CA ASP A 428 9.86 -16.09 7.88
C ASP A 428 10.91 -15.46 8.80
N ARG A 429 11.54 -14.36 8.39
CA ARG A 429 12.50 -13.63 9.24
C ARG A 429 11.82 -12.96 10.43
N TYR A 430 10.58 -12.46 10.24
CA TYR A 430 9.80 -11.84 11.31
C TYR A 430 9.11 -12.87 12.20
N LEU A 431 8.56 -13.92 11.58
CA LEU A 431 7.65 -14.84 12.25
C LEU A 431 8.37 -16.01 12.92
N GLU A 432 9.54 -16.42 12.41
CA GLU A 432 10.26 -17.61 12.87
C GLU A 432 9.30 -18.80 13.03
N PRO A 433 8.62 -19.23 11.96
CA PRO A 433 7.52 -20.19 12.07
C PRO A 433 8.03 -21.58 12.52
N PRO A 434 7.19 -22.39 13.17
CA PRO A 434 7.53 -23.77 13.55
C PRO A 434 7.76 -24.62 12.29
N ASP A 435 8.51 -25.72 12.43
CA ASP A 435 9.04 -26.54 11.32
C ASP A 435 7.99 -26.95 10.27
N GLY A 436 6.79 -27.35 10.67
CA GLY A 436 5.72 -27.74 9.75
C GLY A 436 5.11 -26.60 8.92
N LEU A 437 5.47 -25.34 9.19
CA LEU A 437 4.97 -24.12 8.52
C LEU A 437 6.08 -23.32 7.83
N ARG A 438 7.34 -23.78 7.91
CA ARG A 438 8.48 -23.14 7.21
C ARG A 438 8.42 -23.38 5.71
N LEU A 439 9.07 -22.49 4.98
CA LEU A 439 9.28 -22.66 3.54
C LEU A 439 10.23 -23.83 3.27
N GLU A 440 9.88 -24.67 2.30
CA GLU A 440 10.80 -25.64 1.73
C GLU A 440 11.76 -24.91 0.79
N ARG A 441 13.02 -24.76 1.17
CA ARG A 441 14.06 -24.19 0.30
C ARG A 441 14.48 -25.21 -0.75
N THR A 442 14.64 -24.76 -1.99
CA THR A 442 15.23 -25.59 -3.03
C THR A 442 16.72 -25.84 -2.69
N PRO A 443 17.21 -27.07 -2.57
CA PRO A 443 18.61 -27.32 -2.40
C PRO A 443 19.44 -26.69 -3.54
N ASN A 444 20.52 -25.99 -3.19
CA ASN A 444 21.46 -25.36 -4.16
C ASN A 444 20.91 -24.17 -4.99
N ALA A 445 20.23 -23.24 -4.36
CA ALA A 445 19.83 -21.95 -4.98
C ALA A 445 20.76 -20.77 -4.58
N ASP A 446 21.99 -21.09 -4.09
CA ASP A 446 23.04 -20.09 -3.78
C ASP A 446 23.88 -19.78 -5.00
#